data_48eea59b1f367554ec05538881ae74bf
#
_entry.id   48eea59b1f367554ec05538881ae74bf
#
_cell.length_a   1.000
_cell.length_b   1.000
_cell.length_c   1.000
_cell.angle_alpha   90.00
_cell.angle_beta   90.00
_cell.angle_gamma   90.00
#
_symmetry.space_group_name_H-M   'P 1'
#
loop_
_entity.id
_entity.type
_entity.pdbx_description
1 polymer ?
#
loop_
_entity_poly.entity_id
_entity_poly.type
_entity_poly.pdbx_seq_one_letter_code
_entity_poly.pdbx_strand_id
1 'polypeptide(L)'
;MKIGLFTATFLDTKLEEVCTMAAGLGYQAVELPAFANNPHLDIEEIVKGSNAKALLKMLGDRGLIISALANHPEGQIVLGPYGKDTDAICKGTKEEKIAFGTQRMIKTAQAANALGCPVVTGFLGCENFGRFFPWPYSKGWGDMEKEMVDRWGKILDKFGEYGVKFAHEPHPNELVYDIDTALRAVELLGNRKEFGFNFDPANLI
;
A
#
# COMPACT_ATOMS: atom_id res chain seq x y z
N MET A 1 0.10 21.84 -5.51
CA MET A 1 -0.12 20.43 -5.87
C MET A 1 1.06 20.00 -6.73
N LYS A 2 1.62 18.80 -6.52
CA LYS A 2 2.71 18.25 -7.35
C LYS A 2 2.15 17.15 -8.23
N ILE A 3 2.68 17.00 -9.44
CA ILE A 3 2.34 15.90 -10.33
C ILE A 3 3.42 14.84 -10.15
N GLY A 4 3.00 13.61 -9.87
CA GLY A 4 3.87 12.45 -9.64
C GLY A 4 3.64 11.34 -10.67
N LEU A 5 4.62 10.46 -10.82
CA LEU A 5 4.57 9.25 -11.63
C LEU A 5 4.65 8.03 -10.73
N PHE A 6 3.72 7.08 -10.89
CA PHE A 6 3.84 5.76 -10.25
C PHE A 6 4.80 4.88 -11.06
N THR A 7 5.92 4.52 -10.46
CA THR A 7 7.01 3.85 -11.19
C THR A 7 6.76 2.37 -11.43
N ALA A 8 5.78 1.74 -10.76
CA ALA A 8 5.46 0.33 -10.97
C ALA A 8 4.96 0.00 -12.39
N THR A 9 4.58 0.98 -13.18
CA THR A 9 4.25 0.79 -14.60
C THR A 9 5.48 0.54 -15.49
N PHE A 10 6.69 0.67 -14.93
CA PHE A 10 7.97 0.58 -15.65
C PHE A 10 8.96 -0.39 -14.99
N LEU A 11 8.47 -1.50 -14.43
CA LEU A 11 9.33 -2.44 -13.70
C LEU A 11 10.41 -3.12 -14.55
N ASP A 12 10.26 -3.12 -15.86
CA ASP A 12 11.28 -3.62 -16.80
C ASP A 12 12.42 -2.60 -17.07
N THR A 13 12.29 -1.39 -16.55
CA THR A 13 13.25 -0.29 -16.71
C THR A 13 13.90 0.04 -15.37
N LYS A 14 15.18 0.37 -15.35
CA LYS A 14 15.85 0.78 -14.11
C LYS A 14 15.22 2.04 -13.52
N LEU A 15 15.06 2.08 -12.21
CA LEU A 15 14.47 3.23 -11.50
C LEU A 15 15.13 4.57 -11.90
N GLU A 16 16.44 4.60 -12.03
CA GLU A 16 17.17 5.81 -12.40
C GLU A 16 16.78 6.35 -13.78
N GLU A 17 16.57 5.46 -14.75
CA GLU A 17 16.12 5.81 -16.10
C GLU A 17 14.68 6.35 -16.08
N VAL A 18 13.79 5.68 -15.32
CA VAL A 18 12.39 6.13 -15.10
C VAL A 18 12.37 7.51 -14.46
N CYS A 19 13.18 7.75 -13.43
CA CYS A 19 13.27 9.04 -12.77
C CYS A 19 13.82 10.14 -13.69
N THR A 20 14.79 9.80 -14.54
CA THR A 20 15.34 10.74 -15.54
C THR A 20 14.28 11.13 -16.57
N MET A 21 13.52 10.17 -17.06
CA MET A 21 12.38 10.39 -17.96
C MET A 21 11.30 11.24 -17.30
N ALA A 22 10.90 10.88 -16.09
CA ALA A 22 9.86 11.61 -15.34
C ALA A 22 10.25 13.08 -15.12
N ALA A 23 11.48 13.35 -14.69
CA ALA A 23 11.98 14.71 -14.51
C ALA A 23 12.02 15.48 -15.83
N GLY A 24 12.46 14.85 -16.92
CA GLY A 24 12.47 15.44 -18.26
C GLY A 24 11.08 15.81 -18.81
N LEU A 25 10.05 15.09 -18.38
CA LEU A 25 8.64 15.36 -18.69
C LEU A 25 7.97 16.36 -17.73
N GLY A 26 8.70 16.87 -16.73
CA GLY A 26 8.18 17.88 -15.80
C GLY A 26 7.45 17.31 -14.58
N TYR A 27 7.52 16.01 -14.32
CA TYR A 27 7.05 15.43 -13.05
C TYR A 27 7.88 15.96 -11.88
N GLN A 28 7.25 16.09 -10.74
CA GLN A 28 7.84 16.66 -9.52
C GLN A 28 7.97 15.63 -8.40
N ALA A 29 7.33 14.47 -8.57
CA ALA A 29 7.32 13.39 -7.60
C ALA A 29 7.30 12.03 -8.27
N VAL A 30 7.68 11.01 -7.49
CA VAL A 30 7.47 9.60 -7.85
C VAL A 30 6.75 8.90 -6.70
N GLU A 31 5.88 7.97 -7.05
CA GLU A 31 5.37 6.96 -6.14
C GLU A 31 6.13 5.66 -6.42
N LEU A 32 6.70 5.06 -5.37
CA LEU A 32 7.57 3.90 -5.50
C LEU A 32 6.85 2.63 -5.04
N PRO A 33 6.92 1.52 -5.81
CA PRO A 33 6.44 0.23 -5.36
C PRO A 33 7.27 -0.26 -4.17
N ALA A 34 6.59 -0.75 -3.12
CA ALA A 34 7.21 -1.24 -1.89
C ALA A 34 6.91 -2.74 -1.63
N PHE A 35 6.20 -3.41 -2.53
CA PHE A 35 5.96 -4.84 -2.46
C PHE A 35 7.23 -5.64 -2.77
N ALA A 36 7.25 -6.90 -2.32
CA ALA A 36 8.41 -7.76 -2.50
C ALA A 36 8.73 -8.03 -3.99
N ASN A 37 10.01 -8.29 -4.26
CA ASN A 37 10.52 -8.67 -5.58
C ASN A 37 10.32 -7.62 -6.69
N ASN A 38 10.10 -6.35 -6.35
CA ASN A 38 10.16 -5.29 -7.35
C ASN A 38 11.59 -4.74 -7.47
N PRO A 39 12.02 -4.30 -8.67
CA PRO A 39 13.39 -3.85 -8.89
C PRO A 39 13.64 -2.39 -8.48
N HIS A 40 12.59 -1.63 -8.12
CA HIS A 40 12.73 -0.19 -7.87
C HIS A 40 13.02 0.16 -6.42
N LEU A 41 12.54 -0.66 -5.47
CA LEU A 41 12.74 -0.40 -4.05
C LEU A 41 12.74 -1.70 -3.25
N ASP A 42 13.84 -1.98 -2.58
CA ASP A 42 13.91 -3.01 -1.55
C ASP A 42 13.76 -2.39 -0.17
N ILE A 43 12.57 -2.53 0.42
CA ILE A 43 12.29 -1.97 1.75
C ILE A 43 13.10 -2.64 2.86
N GLU A 44 13.55 -3.89 2.67
CA GLU A 44 14.41 -4.58 3.63
C GLU A 44 15.77 -3.86 3.74
N GLU A 45 16.36 -3.50 2.61
CA GLU A 45 17.62 -2.77 2.56
C GLU A 45 17.47 -1.34 3.11
N ILE A 46 16.35 -0.68 2.81
CA ILE A 46 16.06 0.65 3.37
C ILE A 46 16.00 0.60 4.90
N VAL A 47 15.28 -0.37 5.46
CA VAL A 47 15.11 -0.53 6.91
C VAL A 47 16.43 -0.87 7.60
N LYS A 48 17.34 -1.61 6.96
CA LYS A 48 18.70 -1.86 7.45
C LYS A 48 19.61 -0.63 7.40
N GLY A 49 19.14 0.49 6.83
CA GLY A 49 19.91 1.71 6.67
C GLY A 49 20.77 1.75 5.41
N SER A 50 20.68 0.72 4.56
CA SER A 50 21.35 0.68 3.27
C SER A 50 20.55 1.46 2.23
N ASN A 51 21.23 2.04 1.24
CA ASN A 51 20.66 2.65 0.03
C ASN A 51 19.72 3.87 0.21
N ALA A 52 19.16 4.16 1.40
CA ALA A 52 18.23 5.27 1.59
C ALA A 52 18.84 6.62 1.15
N LYS A 53 20.07 6.92 1.59
CA LYS A 53 20.77 8.16 1.23
C LYS A 53 21.07 8.25 -0.27
N ALA A 54 21.47 7.14 -0.88
CA ALA A 54 21.75 7.08 -2.32
C ALA A 54 20.49 7.30 -3.15
N LEU A 55 19.39 6.67 -2.76
CA LEU A 55 18.08 6.85 -3.40
C LEU A 55 17.60 8.30 -3.30
N LEU A 56 17.60 8.86 -2.09
CA LEU A 56 17.19 10.26 -1.88
C LEU A 56 18.06 11.25 -2.65
N LYS A 57 19.38 10.99 -2.71
CA LYS A 57 20.28 11.82 -3.53
C LYS A 57 19.96 11.71 -5.01
N MET A 58 19.76 10.49 -5.52
CA MET A 58 19.43 10.25 -6.93
C MET A 58 18.15 10.96 -7.34
N LEU A 59 17.11 10.94 -6.50
CA LEU A 59 15.87 11.67 -6.71
C LEU A 59 16.06 13.19 -6.61
N GLY A 60 16.76 13.66 -5.58
CA GLY A 60 17.02 15.09 -5.36
C GLY A 60 17.83 15.73 -6.47
N ASP A 61 18.84 15.03 -7.03
CA ASP A 61 19.62 15.49 -8.17
C ASP A 61 18.75 15.72 -9.42
N ARG A 62 17.55 15.12 -9.48
CA ARG A 62 16.54 15.27 -10.55
C ARG A 62 15.36 16.16 -10.17
N GLY A 63 15.38 16.79 -8.99
CA GLY A 63 14.28 17.62 -8.49
C GLY A 63 13.01 16.85 -8.14
N LEU A 64 13.14 15.52 -7.94
CA LEU A 64 12.02 14.65 -7.61
C LEU A 64 11.94 14.40 -6.09
N ILE A 65 10.71 14.27 -5.58
CA ILE A 65 10.45 13.77 -4.22
C ILE A 65 9.70 12.44 -4.28
N ILE A 66 9.71 11.69 -3.18
CA ILE A 66 8.81 10.54 -3.01
C ILE A 66 7.46 11.06 -2.52
N SER A 67 6.38 10.81 -3.26
CA SER A 67 5.01 11.19 -2.86
C SER A 67 4.37 10.14 -1.96
N ALA A 68 4.58 8.87 -2.25
CA ALA A 68 4.10 7.73 -1.47
C ALA A 68 4.94 6.49 -1.75
N LEU A 69 4.85 5.51 -0.85
CA LEU A 69 5.24 4.12 -1.12
C LEU A 69 3.97 3.30 -1.35
N ALA A 70 3.89 2.57 -2.47
CA ALA A 70 2.72 1.78 -2.83
C ALA A 70 2.90 0.29 -2.50
N ASN A 71 2.03 -0.25 -1.66
CA ASN A 71 2.07 -1.67 -1.30
C ASN A 71 0.68 -2.31 -1.27
N HIS A 72 0.03 -2.36 -2.42
CA HIS A 72 -1.29 -2.94 -2.60
C HIS A 72 -1.31 -4.46 -2.37
N PRO A 73 -0.39 -5.27 -2.97
CA PRO A 73 -0.49 -6.73 -2.87
C PRO A 73 -0.32 -7.26 -1.44
N GLU A 74 0.58 -6.69 -0.66
CA GLU A 74 0.85 -7.15 0.70
C GLU A 74 -0.17 -6.63 1.70
N GLY A 75 -0.75 -5.44 1.46
CA GLY A 75 -1.92 -4.95 2.19
C GLY A 75 -3.15 -5.81 1.93
N GLN A 76 -3.36 -6.22 0.66
CA GLN A 76 -4.48 -7.08 0.26
C GLN A 76 -4.62 -8.33 1.12
N ILE A 77 -3.54 -9.06 1.33
CA ILE A 77 -3.59 -10.34 2.06
C ILE A 77 -3.76 -10.20 3.59
N VAL A 78 -3.81 -9.00 4.13
CA VAL A 78 -4.17 -8.76 5.53
C VAL A 78 -5.62 -9.20 5.80
N LEU A 79 -6.53 -8.89 4.87
CA LEU A 79 -7.94 -9.31 4.94
C LEU A 79 -8.33 -10.31 3.83
N GLY A 80 -7.38 -10.77 3.01
CA GLY A 80 -7.60 -11.80 2.01
C GLY A 80 -7.77 -11.28 0.58
N PRO A 81 -8.01 -12.18 -0.37
CA PRO A 81 -8.25 -13.62 -0.22
C PRO A 81 -7.00 -14.42 0.18
N TYR A 82 -7.20 -15.67 0.62
CA TYR A 82 -6.12 -16.53 1.12
C TYR A 82 -5.92 -17.81 0.29
N GLY A 83 -6.56 -17.88 -0.86
CA GLY A 83 -6.47 -19.02 -1.78
C GLY A 83 -5.14 -19.07 -2.55
N LYS A 84 -5.07 -19.99 -3.52
CA LYS A 84 -3.89 -20.17 -4.38
C LYS A 84 -3.60 -18.95 -5.28
N ASP A 85 -4.60 -18.16 -5.56
CA ASP A 85 -4.54 -16.89 -6.30
C ASP A 85 -3.61 -15.87 -5.65
N THR A 86 -3.43 -15.93 -4.34
CA THR A 86 -2.50 -15.05 -3.60
C THR A 86 -1.16 -15.72 -3.25
N ASP A 87 -0.90 -16.93 -3.73
CA ASP A 87 0.40 -17.62 -3.52
C ASP A 87 1.57 -16.91 -4.20
N ALA A 88 1.30 -16.10 -5.21
CA ALA A 88 2.33 -15.25 -5.83
C ALA A 88 2.83 -14.14 -4.88
N ILE A 89 2.00 -13.71 -3.91
CA ILE A 89 2.36 -12.72 -2.90
C ILE A 89 3.04 -13.42 -1.72
N CYS A 90 2.37 -14.43 -1.17
CA CYS A 90 2.86 -15.26 -0.07
C CYS A 90 2.24 -16.64 -0.17
N LYS A 91 3.08 -17.67 -0.33
CA LYS A 91 2.63 -19.06 -0.30
C LYS A 91 2.53 -19.55 1.13
N GLY A 92 1.36 -20.07 1.51
CA GLY A 92 1.16 -20.59 2.86
C GLY A 92 -0.31 -20.69 3.27
N THR A 93 -0.53 -20.97 4.55
CA THR A 93 -1.85 -20.97 5.18
C THR A 93 -2.42 -19.55 5.28
N LYS A 94 -3.70 -19.45 5.65
CA LYS A 94 -4.36 -18.17 5.93
C LYS A 94 -3.58 -17.36 6.99
N GLU A 95 -3.18 -18.02 8.07
CA GLU A 95 -2.48 -17.41 9.20
C GLU A 95 -1.09 -16.88 8.78
N GLU A 96 -0.36 -17.67 7.99
CA GLU A 96 0.94 -17.27 7.45
C GLU A 96 0.82 -16.07 6.51
N LYS A 97 -0.19 -16.04 5.64
CA LYS A 97 -0.47 -14.91 4.73
C LYS A 97 -0.82 -13.63 5.50
N ILE A 98 -1.67 -13.74 6.53
CA ILE A 98 -2.02 -12.61 7.41
C ILE A 98 -0.78 -12.08 8.13
N ALA A 99 0.02 -12.97 8.71
CA ALA A 99 1.24 -12.58 9.42
C ALA A 99 2.23 -11.90 8.47
N PHE A 100 2.43 -12.45 7.29
CA PHE A 100 3.29 -11.86 6.26
C PHE A 100 2.81 -10.46 5.86
N GLY A 101 1.54 -10.31 5.43
CA GLY A 101 0.98 -9.03 5.03
C GLY A 101 1.10 -7.98 6.14
N THR A 102 0.74 -8.36 7.38
CA THR A 102 0.88 -7.50 8.55
C THR A 102 2.31 -7.01 8.75
N GLN A 103 3.29 -7.92 8.73
CA GLN A 103 4.70 -7.58 8.91
C GLN A 103 5.22 -6.70 7.77
N ARG A 104 4.83 -7.01 6.53
CA ARG A 104 5.25 -6.24 5.36
C ARG A 104 4.68 -4.82 5.38
N MET A 105 3.41 -4.63 5.75
CA MET A 105 2.83 -3.29 5.88
C MET A 105 3.52 -2.46 6.96
N ILE A 106 3.80 -3.04 8.13
CA ILE A 106 4.56 -2.37 9.19
C ILE A 106 5.97 -1.99 8.71
N LYS A 107 6.65 -2.90 8.01
CA LYS A 107 7.98 -2.64 7.45
C LYS A 107 7.96 -1.57 6.36
N THR A 108 6.90 -1.54 5.54
CA THR A 108 6.72 -0.46 4.56
C THR A 108 6.60 0.90 5.25
N ALA A 109 5.86 1.00 6.36
CA ALA A 109 5.80 2.23 7.16
C ALA A 109 7.17 2.62 7.73
N GLN A 110 7.94 1.65 8.22
CA GLN A 110 9.29 1.88 8.72
C GLN A 110 10.22 2.40 7.59
N ALA A 111 10.15 1.80 6.40
CA ALA A 111 10.91 2.26 5.24
C ALA A 111 10.49 3.66 4.79
N ALA A 112 9.18 3.94 4.80
CA ALA A 112 8.63 5.26 4.49
C ALA A 112 9.17 6.32 5.44
N ASN A 113 9.19 6.06 6.75
CA ASN A 113 9.81 6.95 7.75
C ASN A 113 11.29 7.18 7.43
N ALA A 114 12.07 6.12 7.17
CA ALA A 114 13.51 6.22 6.85
C ALA A 114 13.78 7.04 5.57
N LEU A 115 12.84 7.06 4.64
CA LEU A 115 12.89 7.84 3.40
C LEU A 115 12.26 9.24 3.53
N GLY A 116 11.73 9.61 4.68
CA GLY A 116 11.01 10.87 4.85
C GLY A 116 9.69 10.94 4.05
N CYS A 117 9.15 9.79 3.66
CA CYS A 117 7.90 9.69 2.93
C CYS A 117 6.72 9.60 3.91
N PRO A 118 5.75 10.52 3.90
CA PRO A 118 4.70 10.56 4.92
C PRO A 118 3.53 9.60 4.68
N VAL A 119 3.46 8.95 3.51
CA VAL A 119 2.28 8.20 3.08
C VAL A 119 2.67 6.85 2.48
N VAL A 120 1.93 5.81 2.84
CA VAL A 120 1.90 4.51 2.18
C VAL A 120 0.51 4.31 1.59
N THR A 121 0.44 4.01 0.29
CA THR A 121 -0.81 3.66 -0.40
C THR A 121 -0.96 2.14 -0.48
N GLY A 122 -2.20 1.65 -0.51
CA GLY A 122 -2.44 0.21 -0.62
C GLY A 122 -3.89 -0.18 -0.41
N PHE A 123 -4.14 -1.49 -0.37
CA PHE A 123 -5.44 -2.07 -0.09
C PHE A 123 -5.56 -2.52 1.36
N LEU A 124 -6.77 -2.44 1.93
CA LEU A 124 -7.10 -3.07 3.21
C LEU A 124 -7.21 -4.58 3.06
N GLY A 125 -7.66 -5.01 1.90
CA GLY A 125 -7.96 -6.39 1.57
C GLY A 125 -9.44 -6.76 1.76
N CYS A 126 -9.84 -7.83 1.09
CA CYS A 126 -11.17 -8.42 1.20
C CYS A 126 -11.14 -9.89 0.76
N GLU A 127 -11.74 -10.80 1.53
CA GLU A 127 -11.82 -12.22 1.14
C GLU A 127 -12.53 -12.45 -0.20
N ASN A 128 -13.35 -11.49 -0.63
CA ASN A 128 -14.11 -11.56 -1.87
C ASN A 128 -13.41 -10.90 -3.08
N PHE A 129 -12.23 -10.31 -2.90
CA PHE A 129 -11.50 -9.66 -3.98
C PHE A 129 -11.23 -10.62 -5.15
N GLY A 130 -11.46 -10.14 -6.37
CA GLY A 130 -11.30 -10.94 -7.58
C GLY A 130 -12.42 -11.94 -7.88
N ARG A 131 -13.47 -12.00 -7.07
CA ARG A 131 -14.64 -12.84 -7.32
C ARG A 131 -15.69 -12.05 -8.07
N PHE A 132 -16.00 -12.47 -9.30
CA PHE A 132 -17.01 -11.81 -10.13
C PHE A 132 -18.43 -12.00 -9.58
N PHE A 133 -18.75 -13.20 -9.06
CA PHE A 133 -19.99 -13.51 -8.35
C PHE A 133 -19.67 -14.21 -7.03
N PRO A 134 -19.53 -13.49 -5.94
CA PRO A 134 -19.31 -14.08 -4.62
C PRO A 134 -20.60 -14.62 -4.00
N TRP A 135 -21.46 -15.25 -4.78
CA TRP A 135 -22.74 -15.77 -4.33
C TRP A 135 -22.71 -17.29 -4.08
N PRO A 136 -23.18 -17.78 -2.92
CA PRO A 136 -23.43 -17.00 -1.72
C PRO A 136 -22.15 -16.48 -1.11
N TYR A 137 -22.16 -15.30 -0.52
CA TYR A 137 -21.02 -14.76 0.21
C TYR A 137 -20.71 -15.66 1.39
N SER A 138 -19.48 -16.14 1.48
CA SER A 138 -19.01 -16.82 2.69
C SER A 138 -18.81 -15.84 3.84
N LYS A 139 -18.49 -14.58 3.51
CA LYS A 139 -18.40 -13.45 4.42
C LYS A 139 -18.85 -12.18 3.71
N GLY A 140 -19.70 -11.43 4.36
CA GLY A 140 -20.10 -10.07 3.96
C GLY A 140 -19.28 -9.00 4.67
N TRP A 141 -19.62 -7.76 4.41
CA TRP A 141 -19.00 -6.58 5.01
C TRP A 141 -19.05 -6.64 6.55
N GLY A 142 -20.22 -6.85 7.12
CA GLY A 142 -20.41 -6.92 8.56
C GLY A 142 -19.59 -8.02 9.25
N ASP A 143 -19.35 -9.13 8.55
CA ASP A 143 -18.54 -10.23 9.08
C ASP A 143 -17.03 -9.90 9.12
N MET A 144 -16.57 -8.96 8.27
CA MET A 144 -15.16 -8.59 8.15
C MET A 144 -14.79 -7.36 8.97
N GLU A 145 -15.77 -6.58 9.46
CA GLU A 145 -15.51 -5.36 10.23
C GLU A 145 -14.61 -5.60 11.43
N LYS A 146 -14.92 -6.64 12.20
CA LYS A 146 -14.12 -6.99 13.37
C LYS A 146 -12.70 -7.37 12.98
N GLU A 147 -12.51 -8.15 11.93
CA GLU A 147 -11.18 -8.55 11.45
C GLU A 147 -10.39 -7.33 10.97
N MET A 148 -11.05 -6.38 10.31
CA MET A 148 -10.44 -5.12 9.89
C MET A 148 -9.94 -4.33 11.10
N VAL A 149 -10.79 -4.11 12.09
CA VAL A 149 -10.41 -3.37 13.31
C VAL A 149 -9.28 -4.06 14.05
N ASP A 150 -9.37 -5.39 14.23
CA ASP A 150 -8.39 -6.16 14.99
C ASP A 150 -7.01 -6.20 14.32
N ARG A 151 -6.93 -6.26 12.99
CA ARG A 151 -5.67 -6.38 12.24
C ARG A 151 -5.11 -5.03 11.85
N TRP A 152 -5.92 -4.20 11.17
CA TRP A 152 -5.48 -2.88 10.73
C TRP A 152 -5.31 -1.90 11.90
N GLY A 153 -6.06 -2.06 12.99
CA GLY A 153 -5.82 -1.27 14.21
C GLY A 153 -4.36 -1.36 14.67
N LYS A 154 -3.82 -2.59 14.77
CA LYS A 154 -2.42 -2.85 15.17
C LYS A 154 -1.40 -2.33 14.16
N ILE A 155 -1.71 -2.47 12.86
CA ILE A 155 -0.85 -1.95 11.78
C ILE A 155 -0.79 -0.42 11.88
N LEU A 156 -1.95 0.23 12.01
CA LEU A 156 -2.04 1.68 12.08
C LEU A 156 -1.41 2.26 13.35
N ASP A 157 -1.39 1.52 14.47
CA ASP A 157 -0.62 1.91 15.65
C ASP A 157 0.87 2.05 15.30
N LYS A 158 1.42 1.07 14.54
CA LYS A 158 2.81 1.15 14.07
C LYS A 158 3.04 2.26 13.05
N PHE A 159 2.08 2.50 12.17
CA PHE A 159 2.14 3.66 11.28
C PHE A 159 2.23 4.97 12.07
N GLY A 160 1.45 5.12 13.15
CA GLY A 160 1.52 6.26 14.05
C GLY A 160 2.86 6.39 14.76
N GLU A 161 3.45 5.29 15.25
CA GLU A 161 4.78 5.28 15.84
C GLU A 161 5.88 5.77 14.87
N TYR A 162 5.75 5.46 13.58
CA TYR A 162 6.67 5.91 12.53
C TYR A 162 6.32 7.29 11.95
N GLY A 163 5.21 7.91 12.38
CA GLY A 163 4.76 9.19 11.83
C GLY A 163 4.29 9.13 10.37
N VAL A 164 3.88 7.95 9.90
CA VAL A 164 3.46 7.66 8.53
C VAL A 164 1.95 7.43 8.51
N LYS A 165 1.29 7.79 7.41
CA LYS A 165 -0.14 7.54 7.18
C LYS A 165 -0.34 6.41 6.18
N PHE A 166 -1.38 5.63 6.37
CA PHE A 166 -1.87 4.69 5.39
C PHE A 166 -3.04 5.31 4.62
N ALA A 167 -2.96 5.28 3.31
CA ALA A 167 -4.01 5.74 2.41
C ALA A 167 -4.55 4.54 1.62
N HIS A 168 -5.73 4.06 2.04
CA HIS A 168 -6.44 2.99 1.33
C HIS A 168 -6.95 3.51 -0.02
N GLU A 169 -6.79 2.71 -1.06
CA GLU A 169 -7.40 2.97 -2.35
C GLU A 169 -8.74 2.25 -2.43
N PRO A 170 -9.89 2.98 -2.41
CA PRO A 170 -11.18 2.38 -2.64
C PRO A 170 -11.23 1.74 -4.02
N HIS A 171 -11.58 0.44 -4.08
CA HIS A 171 -11.52 -0.33 -5.31
C HIS A 171 -12.68 -1.33 -5.36
N PRO A 172 -13.31 -1.58 -6.52
CA PRO A 172 -14.33 -2.62 -6.66
C PRO A 172 -13.85 -3.96 -6.10
N ASN A 173 -14.70 -4.64 -5.35
CA ASN A 173 -14.44 -5.89 -4.63
C ASN A 173 -13.48 -5.78 -3.41
N GLU A 174 -12.98 -4.59 -3.08
CA GLU A 174 -12.39 -4.34 -1.77
C GLU A 174 -13.44 -4.26 -0.67
N LEU A 175 -13.01 -4.33 0.60
CA LEU A 175 -13.91 -4.11 1.74
C LEU A 175 -14.43 -2.67 1.75
N VAL A 176 -13.59 -1.74 1.36
CA VAL A 176 -13.94 -0.32 1.22
C VAL A 176 -13.85 0.05 -0.25
N TYR A 177 -15.01 0.28 -0.88
CA TYR A 177 -15.14 0.43 -2.33
C TYR A 177 -15.96 1.63 -2.77
N ASP A 178 -16.66 2.30 -1.85
CA ASP A 178 -17.48 3.48 -2.11
C ASP A 178 -17.44 4.47 -0.93
N ILE A 179 -18.18 5.55 -1.04
CA ILE A 179 -18.23 6.61 -0.01
C ILE A 179 -18.79 6.10 1.31
N ASP A 180 -19.84 5.30 1.29
CA ASP A 180 -20.49 4.82 2.51
C ASP A 180 -19.59 3.85 3.28
N THR A 181 -18.96 2.91 2.58
CA THR A 181 -17.99 1.99 3.18
C THR A 181 -16.72 2.71 3.63
N ALA A 182 -16.30 3.78 2.93
CA ALA A 182 -15.18 4.61 3.34
C ALA A 182 -15.46 5.35 4.66
N LEU A 183 -16.61 5.99 4.79
CA LEU A 183 -17.03 6.66 6.01
C LEU A 183 -17.15 5.68 7.18
N ARG A 184 -17.71 4.50 6.93
CA ARG A 184 -17.82 3.44 7.93
C ARG A 184 -16.45 2.94 8.38
N ALA A 185 -15.50 2.74 7.47
CA ALA A 185 -14.14 2.32 7.83
C ALA A 185 -13.44 3.36 8.72
N VAL A 186 -13.59 4.65 8.41
CA VAL A 186 -13.05 5.74 9.24
C VAL A 186 -13.62 5.69 10.65
N GLU A 187 -14.95 5.52 10.79
CA GLU A 187 -15.62 5.42 12.09
C GLU A 187 -15.13 4.20 12.88
N LEU A 188 -15.14 3.01 12.27
CA LEU A 188 -14.72 1.75 12.90
C LEU A 188 -13.25 1.75 13.32
N LEU A 189 -12.39 2.40 12.56
CA LEU A 189 -10.98 2.58 12.91
C LEU A 189 -10.74 3.74 13.89
N GLY A 190 -11.80 4.34 14.44
CA GLY A 190 -11.72 5.35 15.52
C GLY A 190 -11.34 6.74 15.05
N ASN A 191 -11.65 7.11 13.82
CA ASN A 191 -11.32 8.43 13.22
C ASN A 191 -9.84 8.81 13.35
N ARG A 192 -8.95 7.81 13.31
CA ARG A 192 -7.53 8.03 13.54
C ARG A 192 -6.86 8.73 12.36
N LYS A 193 -5.93 9.63 12.67
CA LYS A 193 -5.21 10.45 11.68
C LYS A 193 -4.24 9.66 10.79
N GLU A 194 -3.91 8.44 11.18
CA GLU A 194 -3.04 7.51 10.45
C GLU A 194 -3.76 6.85 9.27
N PHE A 195 -5.09 6.90 9.22
CA PHE A 195 -5.90 6.31 8.17
C PHE A 195 -6.53 7.38 7.28
N GLY A 196 -6.48 7.17 5.97
CA GLY A 196 -7.08 8.03 4.96
C GLY A 196 -7.22 7.28 3.63
N PHE A 197 -7.39 8.03 2.55
CA PHE A 197 -7.68 7.46 1.24
C PHE A 197 -6.72 7.98 0.17
N ASN A 198 -6.35 7.07 -0.73
CA ASN A 198 -5.80 7.36 -2.04
C ASN A 198 -6.98 7.41 -3.02
N PHE A 199 -7.32 8.61 -3.48
CA PHE A 199 -8.51 8.82 -4.32
C PHE A 199 -8.17 8.52 -5.77
N ASP A 200 -8.67 7.39 -6.27
CA ASP A 200 -8.66 7.05 -7.70
C ASP A 200 -10.09 7.14 -8.25
N PRO A 201 -10.42 8.20 -9.00
CA PRO A 201 -11.77 8.37 -9.55
C PRO A 201 -12.15 7.28 -10.55
N ALA A 202 -11.18 6.58 -11.18
CA ALA A 202 -11.46 5.52 -12.13
C ALA A 202 -12.10 4.28 -11.46
N ASN A 203 -11.86 4.10 -10.17
CA ASN A 203 -12.44 3.00 -9.40
C ASN A 203 -13.88 3.27 -8.91
N LEU A 204 -14.35 4.52 -9.04
CA LEU A 204 -15.64 4.97 -8.50
C LEU A 204 -16.69 5.28 -9.58
N ILE A 205 -16.45 4.86 -10.82
CA ILE A 205 -17.33 5.09 -11.99
C ILE A 205 -18.19 3.86 -12.25
#